data_b8a1b2c707e78173c0471266879ea4e9
#
_entry.id   b8a1b2c707e78173c0471266879ea4e9
#
_cell.length_a   1.000
_cell.length_b   1.000
_cell.length_c   1.000
_cell.angle_alpha   90.00
_cell.angle_beta   90.00
_cell.angle_gamma   90.00
#
_symmetry.space_group_name_H-M   'P 1'
#
loop_
_entity.id
_entity.type
_entity.pdbx_description
1 polymer ?
#
loop_
_entity_poly.entity_id
_entity_poly.type
_entity_poly.pdbx_seq_one_letter_code
_entity_poly.pdbx_strand_id
1 'polypeptide(L)'
;MPMPRFFRSFALCLALVCASLLVTAQPAEAKVKVSFHSFNGSVVFGRYPHTFVVFEGTLDETGQAINENFGFTAKTVTPAILSGPVAHMIWVEEPKWIGKTNRHFTLTVDDAMYRKMRAEVEAWRNAPGKYYDLDNRNCIHFVGKIAQLGGLKVDYPKDLLRKPRSWLNRVTSLNPQLGAKAIGGKN
;
A
#
# COMPACT_ATOMS: atom_id res chain seq x y z
N MET A 1 -24.59 -42.86 47.48
CA MET A 1 -24.20 -41.85 48.52
C MET A 1 -24.26 -40.48 47.92
N PRO A 2 -25.07 -39.53 48.44
CA PRO A 2 -25.13 -38.20 47.87
C PRO A 2 -23.85 -37.41 48.26
N MET A 3 -23.19 -36.82 47.26
CA MET A 3 -22.04 -35.94 47.47
C MET A 3 -22.38 -34.77 48.42
N PRO A 4 -21.51 -34.43 49.36
CA PRO A 4 -21.74 -33.33 50.28
C PRO A 4 -21.84 -32.01 49.53
N ARG A 5 -22.75 -31.13 49.99
CA ARG A 5 -23.08 -29.83 49.35
C ARG A 5 -21.86 -28.91 49.10
N PHE A 6 -20.81 -29.04 49.88
CA PHE A 6 -19.55 -28.30 49.72
C PHE A 6 -18.82 -28.62 48.42
N PHE A 7 -18.80 -29.88 48.01
CA PHE A 7 -18.16 -30.30 46.74
C PHE A 7 -18.92 -29.80 45.51
N ARG A 8 -20.25 -29.65 45.58
CA ARG A 8 -21.05 -29.11 44.47
C ARG A 8 -20.80 -27.62 44.25
N SER A 9 -20.65 -26.83 45.33
CA SER A 9 -20.36 -25.39 45.22
C SER A 9 -18.95 -25.14 44.70
N PHE A 10 -17.96 -25.95 45.11
CA PHE A 10 -16.58 -25.82 44.63
C PHE A 10 -16.45 -26.17 43.13
N ALA A 11 -17.12 -27.22 42.69
CA ALA A 11 -17.13 -27.62 41.28
C ALA A 11 -17.82 -26.56 40.40
N LEU A 12 -18.89 -25.91 40.89
CA LEU A 12 -19.58 -24.85 40.16
C LEU A 12 -18.74 -23.57 40.02
N CYS A 13 -18.01 -23.19 41.08
CA CYS A 13 -17.08 -22.03 41.04
C CYS A 13 -15.89 -22.30 40.11
N LEU A 14 -15.33 -23.53 40.12
CA LEU A 14 -14.23 -23.90 39.22
C LEU A 14 -14.67 -23.90 37.76
N ALA A 15 -15.89 -24.35 37.44
CA ALA A 15 -16.43 -24.35 36.09
C ALA A 15 -16.69 -22.91 35.59
N LEU A 16 -17.15 -22.00 36.47
CA LEU A 16 -17.34 -20.58 36.14
C LEU A 16 -16.01 -19.84 35.89
N VAL A 17 -14.97 -20.15 36.65
CA VAL A 17 -13.62 -19.57 36.46
C VAL A 17 -13.00 -20.11 35.17
N CYS A 18 -13.16 -21.38 34.85
CA CYS A 18 -12.67 -21.95 33.58
C CYS A 18 -13.44 -21.41 32.37
N ALA A 19 -14.74 -21.12 32.48
CA ALA A 19 -15.54 -20.54 31.41
C ALA A 19 -15.17 -19.06 31.15
N SER A 20 -14.73 -18.32 32.17
CA SER A 20 -14.29 -16.93 31.99
C SER A 20 -12.87 -16.81 31.36
N LEU A 21 -12.07 -17.87 31.37
CA LEU A 21 -10.76 -17.91 30.71
C LEU A 21 -10.83 -18.24 29.21
N LEU A 22 -12.01 -18.62 28.73
CA LEU A 22 -12.32 -18.83 27.29
C LEU A 22 -12.81 -17.54 26.60
N VAL A 23 -12.53 -16.37 27.15
CA VAL A 23 -12.56 -15.15 26.34
C VAL A 23 -11.46 -15.32 25.31
N THR A 24 -11.82 -15.90 24.18
CA THR A 24 -11.00 -15.88 22.98
C THR A 24 -10.68 -14.41 22.74
N ALA A 25 -9.44 -14.01 23.05
CA ALA A 25 -8.91 -12.77 22.50
C ALA A 25 -9.11 -12.91 20.99
N GLN A 26 -10.15 -12.27 20.45
CA GLN A 26 -10.22 -12.09 19.01
C GLN A 26 -8.90 -11.42 18.65
N PRO A 27 -8.09 -12.00 17.77
CA PRO A 27 -6.91 -11.32 17.30
C PRO A 27 -7.42 -9.97 16.81
N ALA A 28 -6.91 -8.90 17.38
CA ALA A 28 -7.14 -7.57 16.84
C ALA A 28 -6.70 -7.69 15.39
N GLU A 29 -7.65 -7.56 14.45
CA GLU A 29 -7.39 -7.73 13.04
C GLU A 29 -6.51 -6.55 12.60
N ALA A 30 -5.21 -6.66 12.92
CA ALA A 30 -4.21 -5.71 12.52
C ALA A 30 -4.19 -5.74 11.01
N LYS A 31 -4.35 -4.60 10.42
CA LYS A 31 -4.50 -4.46 8.97
C LYS A 31 -3.57 -3.35 8.53
N VAL A 32 -2.72 -3.70 7.60
CA VAL A 32 -1.93 -2.69 6.93
C VAL A 32 -2.79 -2.04 5.85
N LYS A 33 -2.95 -0.73 5.93
CA LYS A 33 -3.58 0.09 4.89
C LYS A 33 -2.54 0.44 3.85
N VAL A 34 -2.87 0.18 2.59
CA VAL A 34 -2.05 0.53 1.43
C VAL A 34 -2.80 1.61 0.65
N SER A 35 -2.36 2.85 0.76
CA SER A 35 -2.97 3.99 0.09
C SER A 35 -2.21 4.34 -1.18
N PHE A 36 -2.95 4.66 -2.25
CA PHE A 36 -2.43 4.97 -3.57
C PHE A 36 -2.53 6.46 -3.83
N HIS A 37 -1.38 7.09 -4.03
CA HIS A 37 -1.25 8.53 -4.08
C HIS A 37 -0.69 9.03 -5.42
N SER A 38 -1.12 10.24 -5.82
CA SER A 38 -0.50 10.99 -6.92
C SER A 38 -0.33 12.47 -6.58
N PHE A 39 0.61 13.10 -7.25
CA PHE A 39 0.66 14.56 -7.33
C PHE A 39 1.02 14.99 -8.75
N ASN A 40 0.56 16.19 -9.14
CA ASN A 40 0.75 16.66 -10.50
C ASN A 40 2.16 17.21 -10.75
N GLY A 41 2.89 17.49 -9.68
CA GLY A 41 4.19 18.12 -9.78
C GLY A 41 4.13 19.60 -10.20
N SER A 42 5.30 20.19 -10.24
CA SER A 42 5.56 21.47 -10.86
C SER A 42 6.96 21.46 -11.43
N VAL A 43 7.08 21.56 -12.73
CA VAL A 43 8.38 21.58 -13.43
C VAL A 43 9.22 22.77 -12.94
N VAL A 44 8.58 23.88 -12.61
CA VAL A 44 9.26 25.10 -12.10
C VAL A 44 9.95 24.85 -10.76
N PHE A 45 9.41 23.95 -9.93
CA PHE A 45 9.97 23.58 -8.62
C PHE A 45 10.71 22.24 -8.65
N GLY A 46 11.02 21.70 -9.83
CA GLY A 46 11.75 20.44 -9.98
C GLY A 46 10.99 19.19 -9.47
N ARG A 47 9.68 19.29 -9.23
CA ARG A 47 8.81 18.17 -8.85
C ARG A 47 7.99 17.74 -10.06
N TYR A 48 8.31 16.59 -10.61
CA TYR A 48 7.60 16.03 -11.75
C TYR A 48 6.34 15.29 -11.30
N PRO A 49 5.32 15.17 -12.17
CA PRO A 49 4.14 14.34 -11.89
C PRO A 49 4.55 12.94 -11.44
N HIS A 50 3.98 12.46 -10.33
CA HIS A 50 4.41 11.20 -9.73
C HIS A 50 3.27 10.45 -9.06
N THR A 51 3.43 9.14 -8.92
CA THR A 51 2.55 8.27 -8.12
C THR A 51 3.40 7.37 -7.23
N PHE A 52 2.86 7.06 -6.05
CA PHE A 52 3.53 6.27 -5.02
C PHE A 52 2.50 5.59 -4.11
N VAL A 53 2.94 4.67 -3.29
CA VAL A 53 2.12 3.98 -2.29
C VAL A 53 2.56 4.34 -0.88
N VAL A 54 1.61 4.38 0.05
CA VAL A 54 1.83 4.58 1.49
C VAL A 54 1.29 3.38 2.22
N PHE A 55 2.10 2.80 3.11
CA PHE A 55 1.75 1.68 3.97
C PHE A 55 1.66 2.19 5.40
N GLU A 56 0.51 2.01 6.05
CA GLU A 56 0.23 2.45 7.42
C GLU A 56 -0.56 1.38 8.17
N GLY A 57 -0.19 1.12 9.42
CA GLY A 57 -0.91 0.16 10.26
C GLY A 57 -0.03 -0.55 11.25
N THR A 58 -0.42 -1.77 11.60
CA THR A 58 0.32 -2.62 12.55
C THR A 58 0.27 -4.06 12.05
N LEU A 59 1.39 -4.76 12.14
CA LEU A 59 1.44 -6.18 11.81
C LEU A 59 0.79 -7.01 12.93
N ASP A 60 -0.07 -7.94 12.56
CA ASP A 60 -0.76 -8.85 13.49
C ASP A 60 0.22 -9.74 14.25
N GLU A 61 1.17 -10.33 13.53
CA GLU A 61 2.07 -11.32 14.09
C GLU A 61 3.06 -10.74 15.11
N THR A 62 3.45 -9.47 14.96
CA THR A 62 4.53 -8.89 15.73
C THR A 62 4.14 -7.67 16.54
N GLY A 63 2.99 -7.04 16.25
CA GLY A 63 2.63 -5.73 16.79
C GLY A 63 3.47 -4.59 16.25
N GLN A 64 4.30 -4.81 15.23
CA GLN A 64 5.16 -3.79 14.66
C GLN A 64 4.33 -2.73 13.94
N ALA A 65 4.52 -1.46 14.30
CA ALA A 65 3.93 -0.34 13.60
C ALA A 65 4.58 -0.16 12.22
N ILE A 66 3.76 0.02 11.19
CA ILE A 66 4.16 0.29 9.80
C ILE A 66 3.77 1.72 9.46
N ASN A 67 4.75 2.50 8.99
CA ASN A 67 4.56 3.84 8.45
C ASN A 67 5.66 4.12 7.44
N GLU A 68 5.44 3.74 6.20
CA GLU A 68 6.42 3.85 5.12
C GLU A 68 5.77 4.15 3.79
N ASN A 69 6.53 4.69 2.86
CA ASN A 69 6.02 4.99 1.52
C ASN A 69 7.09 4.77 0.46
N PHE A 70 6.65 4.47 -0.77
CA PHE A 70 7.55 4.12 -1.86
C PHE A 70 7.01 4.60 -3.20
N GLY A 71 7.85 5.33 -3.92
CA GLY A 71 7.68 5.67 -5.32
C GLY A 71 8.88 5.18 -6.12
N PHE A 72 8.73 4.94 -7.41
CA PHE A 72 9.80 4.51 -8.30
C PHE A 72 10.14 5.63 -9.29
N THR A 73 11.40 6.07 -9.31
CA THR A 73 11.80 7.23 -10.11
C THR A 73 13.20 7.05 -10.73
N ALA A 74 13.53 7.90 -11.68
CA ALA A 74 14.90 8.05 -12.16
C ALA A 74 15.79 8.62 -11.06
N LYS A 75 17.00 8.07 -10.88
CA LYS A 75 17.97 8.55 -9.90
C LYS A 75 18.40 9.99 -10.18
N THR A 76 18.45 10.36 -11.46
CA THR A 76 18.76 11.73 -11.91
C THR A 76 17.88 12.04 -13.11
N VAL A 77 17.17 13.18 -13.05
CA VAL A 77 16.34 13.63 -14.16
C VAL A 77 17.20 14.50 -15.11
N THR A 78 17.51 13.92 -16.26
CA THR A 78 18.25 14.56 -17.35
C THR A 78 17.52 14.33 -18.68
N PRO A 79 17.83 15.04 -19.76
CA PRO A 79 17.23 14.78 -21.07
C PRO A 79 17.37 13.32 -21.55
N ALA A 80 18.35 12.59 -21.07
CA ALA A 80 18.53 11.15 -21.39
C ALA A 80 17.32 10.29 -21.07
N ILE A 81 16.47 10.69 -20.11
CA ILE A 81 15.22 10.00 -19.74
C ILE A 81 14.22 9.94 -20.93
N LEU A 82 14.33 10.87 -21.88
CA LEU A 82 13.49 10.89 -23.08
C LEU A 82 13.99 9.97 -24.19
N SER A 83 15.23 9.48 -24.06
CA SER A 83 15.92 8.70 -25.09
C SER A 83 16.05 7.21 -24.75
N GLY A 84 15.61 6.79 -23.55
CA GLY A 84 15.65 5.40 -23.15
C GLY A 84 15.86 5.19 -21.66
N PRO A 85 16.16 3.95 -21.24
CA PRO A 85 16.30 3.60 -19.82
C PRO A 85 17.45 4.33 -19.12
N VAL A 86 17.19 4.80 -17.90
CA VAL A 86 18.16 5.47 -17.02
C VAL A 86 18.25 4.77 -15.66
N ALA A 87 19.28 5.13 -14.88
CA ALA A 87 19.42 4.65 -13.50
C ALA A 87 18.18 5.04 -12.68
N HIS A 88 17.74 4.13 -11.84
CA HIS A 88 16.53 4.24 -11.03
C HIS A 88 16.82 4.30 -9.54
N MET A 89 15.78 4.63 -8.77
CA MET A 89 15.76 4.50 -7.31
C MET A 89 14.32 4.36 -6.81
N ILE A 90 14.19 3.77 -5.62
CA ILE A 90 12.97 3.92 -4.83
C ILE A 90 13.08 5.23 -4.06
N TRP A 91 12.14 6.10 -4.31
CA TRP A 91 11.99 7.38 -3.62
C TRP A 91 11.07 7.22 -2.42
N VAL A 92 11.43 7.83 -1.30
CA VAL A 92 10.60 7.95 -0.10
C VAL A 92 10.21 9.40 0.04
N GLU A 93 8.90 9.67 0.02
CA GLU A 93 8.36 11.02 0.13
C GLU A 93 8.40 11.49 1.59
N GLU A 94 8.75 12.73 1.83
CA GLU A 94 8.74 13.31 3.18
C GLU A 94 7.30 13.44 3.71
N PRO A 95 7.04 13.17 4.99
CA PRO A 95 5.69 13.20 5.57
C PRO A 95 4.93 14.50 5.32
N LYS A 96 5.62 15.65 5.38
CA LYS A 96 5.03 16.99 5.12
C LYS A 96 4.43 17.14 3.73
N TRP A 97 4.87 16.32 2.75
CA TRP A 97 4.38 16.36 1.38
C TRP A 97 3.26 15.36 1.14
N ILE A 98 3.23 14.22 1.85
CA ILE A 98 2.20 13.19 1.67
C ILE A 98 0.81 13.78 1.86
N GLY A 99 0.61 14.62 2.90
CA GLY A 99 -0.67 15.29 3.16
C GLY A 99 -1.13 16.27 2.08
N LYS A 100 -0.24 16.65 1.14
CA LYS A 100 -0.53 17.56 0.02
C LYS A 100 -0.75 16.82 -1.31
N THR A 101 -0.81 15.50 -1.28
CA THR A 101 -1.02 14.66 -2.45
C THR A 101 -2.47 14.19 -2.56
N ASN A 102 -2.85 13.72 -3.73
CA ASN A 102 -4.16 13.14 -3.97
C ASN A 102 -4.14 11.66 -3.54
N ARG A 103 -4.86 11.29 -2.48
CA ARG A 103 -5.12 9.89 -2.14
C ARG A 103 -6.33 9.39 -2.91
N HIS A 104 -6.12 8.47 -3.85
CA HIS A 104 -7.17 7.96 -4.73
C HIS A 104 -8.03 6.89 -4.07
N PHE A 105 -7.41 5.90 -3.50
CA PHE A 105 -8.07 4.80 -2.80
C PHE A 105 -7.10 4.13 -1.81
N THR A 106 -7.65 3.28 -0.96
CA THR A 106 -6.90 2.53 0.04
C THR A 106 -7.37 1.08 0.04
N LEU A 107 -6.44 0.14 0.07
CA LEU A 107 -6.68 -1.26 0.34
C LEU A 107 -6.34 -1.55 1.80
N THR A 108 -7.01 -2.54 2.38
CA THR A 108 -6.60 -3.14 3.64
C THR A 108 -6.10 -4.53 3.34
N VAL A 109 -4.90 -4.85 3.79
CA VAL A 109 -4.22 -6.12 3.52
C VAL A 109 -3.74 -6.76 4.81
N ASP A 110 -3.63 -8.09 4.81
CA ASP A 110 -3.02 -8.84 5.88
C ASP A 110 -1.48 -8.77 5.84
N ASP A 111 -0.84 -9.31 6.86
CA ASP A 111 0.62 -9.34 6.99
C ASP A 111 1.30 -10.06 5.82
N ALA A 112 0.72 -11.15 5.32
CA ALA A 112 1.29 -11.92 4.23
C ALA A 112 1.30 -11.12 2.93
N MET A 113 0.20 -10.43 2.62
CA MET A 113 0.11 -9.56 1.45
C MET A 113 1.01 -8.32 1.60
N TYR A 114 1.06 -7.70 2.78
CA TYR A 114 2.00 -6.62 3.05
C TYR A 114 3.44 -7.05 2.75
N ARG A 115 3.89 -8.21 3.31
CA ARG A 115 5.25 -8.73 3.04
C ARG A 115 5.49 -8.98 1.55
N LYS A 116 4.50 -9.50 0.83
CA LYS A 116 4.59 -9.70 -0.62
C LYS A 116 4.76 -8.39 -1.38
N MET A 117 4.00 -7.35 -1.01
CA MET A 117 4.14 -6.02 -1.59
C MET A 117 5.50 -5.39 -1.26
N ARG A 118 5.99 -5.58 -0.02
CA ARG A 118 7.34 -5.11 0.38
C ARG A 118 8.47 -5.82 -0.38
N ALA A 119 8.32 -7.12 -0.61
CA ALA A 119 9.28 -7.87 -1.44
C ALA A 119 9.31 -7.34 -2.89
N GLU A 120 8.15 -6.95 -3.44
CA GLU A 120 8.08 -6.32 -4.76
C GLU A 120 8.81 -4.96 -4.77
N VAL A 121 8.63 -4.13 -3.73
CA VAL A 121 9.40 -2.87 -3.59
C VAL A 121 10.90 -3.12 -3.64
N GLU A 122 11.38 -4.14 -2.92
CA GLU A 122 12.81 -4.48 -2.92
C GLU A 122 13.27 -5.05 -4.27
N ALA A 123 12.44 -5.81 -4.97
CA ALA A 123 12.75 -6.28 -6.32
C ALA A 123 12.96 -5.10 -7.30
N TRP A 124 12.11 -4.07 -7.23
CA TRP A 124 12.28 -2.86 -8.04
C TRP A 124 13.49 -2.03 -7.61
N ARG A 125 13.76 -1.94 -6.30
CA ARG A 125 14.93 -1.23 -5.76
C ARG A 125 16.25 -1.83 -6.26
N ASN A 126 16.32 -3.15 -6.28
CA ASN A 126 17.54 -3.92 -6.57
C ASN A 126 17.61 -4.40 -8.02
N ALA A 127 16.72 -3.93 -8.89
CA ALA A 127 16.75 -4.30 -10.31
C ALA A 127 18.08 -3.89 -10.95
N PRO A 128 18.68 -4.75 -11.81
CA PRO A 128 20.00 -4.49 -12.37
C PRO A 128 19.99 -3.37 -13.43
N GLY A 129 21.06 -2.60 -13.47
CA GLY A 129 21.35 -1.66 -14.57
C GLY A 129 20.44 -0.43 -14.61
N LYS A 130 20.19 0.08 -15.83
CA LYS A 130 19.32 1.20 -16.11
C LYS A 130 17.88 0.69 -16.22
N TYR A 131 17.12 0.78 -15.14
CA TYR A 131 15.80 0.13 -15.06
C TYR A 131 14.61 1.08 -15.19
N TYR A 132 14.77 2.39 -14.95
CA TYR A 132 13.70 3.37 -15.15
C TYR A 132 13.55 3.74 -16.61
N ASP A 133 12.34 3.60 -17.15
CA ASP A 133 11.98 3.90 -18.53
C ASP A 133 10.59 4.55 -18.54
N LEU A 134 10.47 5.74 -19.16
CA LEU A 134 9.22 6.52 -19.14
C LEU A 134 8.02 5.79 -19.75
N ASP A 135 8.27 4.95 -20.74
CA ASP A 135 7.19 4.31 -21.49
C ASP A 135 6.93 2.86 -21.04
N ASN A 136 7.92 2.21 -20.40
CA ASN A 136 7.83 0.78 -20.08
C ASN A 136 7.97 0.42 -18.62
N ARG A 137 8.68 1.24 -17.82
CA ARG A 137 8.96 0.98 -16.39
C ARG A 137 9.12 2.27 -15.60
N ASN A 138 8.05 3.00 -15.40
CA ASN A 138 8.01 4.23 -14.61
C ASN A 138 7.23 4.05 -13.29
N CYS A 139 6.95 5.14 -12.58
CA CYS A 139 6.20 5.12 -11.33
C CYS A 139 4.80 4.49 -11.47
N ILE A 140 4.15 4.65 -12.62
CA ILE A 140 2.82 4.06 -12.91
C ILE A 140 2.91 2.54 -12.94
N HIS A 141 3.91 1.98 -13.60
CA HIS A 141 4.10 0.53 -13.67
C HIS A 141 4.43 -0.08 -12.30
N PHE A 142 5.27 0.60 -11.51
CA PHE A 142 5.59 0.19 -10.14
C PHE A 142 4.33 0.16 -9.26
N VAL A 143 3.59 1.26 -9.19
CA VAL A 143 2.36 1.35 -8.39
C VAL A 143 1.29 0.39 -8.91
N GLY A 144 1.22 0.21 -10.22
CA GLY A 144 0.32 -0.76 -10.85
C GLY A 144 0.62 -2.20 -10.45
N LYS A 145 1.90 -2.55 -10.32
CA LYS A 145 2.29 -3.87 -9.83
C LYS A 145 1.84 -4.10 -8.38
N ILE A 146 2.00 -3.11 -7.52
CA ILE A 146 1.49 -3.18 -6.13
C ILE A 146 -0.05 -3.30 -6.12
N ALA A 147 -0.75 -2.54 -6.97
CA ALA A 147 -2.21 -2.62 -7.11
C ALA A 147 -2.67 -4.01 -7.57
N GLN A 148 -1.98 -4.61 -8.56
CA GLN A 148 -2.24 -5.97 -9.03
C GLN A 148 -2.03 -7.03 -7.94
N LEU A 149 -0.99 -6.91 -7.11
CA LEU A 149 -0.79 -7.77 -5.94
C LEU A 149 -1.96 -7.67 -4.96
N GLY A 150 -2.55 -6.48 -4.80
CA GLY A 150 -3.77 -6.27 -4.04
C GLY A 150 -5.07 -6.72 -4.73
N GLY A 151 -4.99 -7.43 -5.85
CA GLY A 151 -6.14 -7.99 -6.57
C GLY A 151 -6.89 -7.00 -7.47
N LEU A 152 -6.32 -5.80 -7.73
CA LEU A 152 -6.98 -4.81 -8.58
C LEU A 152 -6.75 -5.09 -10.07
N LYS A 153 -7.76 -4.75 -10.87
CA LYS A 153 -7.63 -4.66 -12.33
C LYS A 153 -6.83 -3.41 -12.69
N VAL A 154 -5.79 -3.59 -13.50
CA VAL A 154 -4.88 -2.52 -13.91
C VAL A 154 -4.58 -2.68 -15.40
N ASP A 155 -4.62 -1.57 -16.13
CA ASP A 155 -4.11 -1.47 -17.49
C ASP A 155 -3.19 -0.25 -17.66
N TYR A 156 -2.50 -0.17 -18.78
CA TYR A 156 -1.49 0.85 -19.03
C TYR A 156 -1.71 1.53 -20.40
N PRO A 157 -2.79 2.33 -20.57
CA PRO A 157 -3.00 3.08 -21.80
C PRO A 157 -1.84 4.04 -22.08
N LYS A 158 -1.33 4.04 -23.29
CA LYS A 158 -0.14 4.84 -23.67
C LYS A 158 -0.28 6.32 -23.37
N ASP A 159 -1.47 6.88 -23.59
CA ASP A 159 -1.78 8.28 -23.32
C ASP A 159 -1.82 8.66 -21.84
N LEU A 160 -1.83 7.67 -20.92
CA LEU A 160 -1.82 7.86 -19.47
C LEU A 160 -0.46 7.59 -18.81
N LEU A 161 0.53 7.03 -19.52
CA LEU A 161 1.82 6.62 -18.93
C LEU A 161 2.64 7.76 -18.32
N ARG A 162 2.29 9.01 -18.62
CA ARG A 162 2.93 10.21 -18.06
C ARG A 162 1.94 11.10 -17.31
N LYS A 163 0.75 10.57 -16.96
CA LYS A 163 -0.34 11.29 -16.26
C LYS A 163 -0.79 10.50 -15.02
N PRO A 164 0.01 10.46 -13.94
CA PRO A 164 -0.23 9.59 -12.79
C PRO A 164 -1.62 9.72 -12.15
N ARG A 165 -2.14 10.95 -12.02
CA ARG A 165 -3.47 11.19 -11.47
C ARG A 165 -4.56 10.59 -12.36
N SER A 166 -4.51 10.86 -13.66
CA SER A 166 -5.49 10.32 -14.61
C SER A 166 -5.43 8.80 -14.68
N TRP A 167 -4.23 8.23 -14.60
CA TRP A 167 -4.04 6.80 -14.56
C TRP A 167 -4.63 6.17 -13.29
N LEU A 168 -4.39 6.75 -12.10
CA LEU A 168 -5.02 6.25 -10.86
C LEU A 168 -6.54 6.42 -10.87
N ASN A 169 -7.09 7.47 -11.47
CA ASN A 169 -8.53 7.61 -11.70
C ASN A 169 -9.06 6.49 -12.60
N ARG A 170 -8.31 6.08 -13.62
CA ARG A 170 -8.68 4.93 -14.45
C ARG A 170 -8.65 3.63 -13.64
N VAL A 171 -7.61 3.39 -12.85
CA VAL A 171 -7.58 2.23 -11.93
C VAL A 171 -8.81 2.24 -11.02
N THR A 172 -9.17 3.40 -10.45
CA THR A 172 -10.40 3.55 -9.64
C THR A 172 -11.64 3.12 -10.45
N SER A 173 -11.78 3.57 -11.70
CA SER A 173 -12.94 3.23 -12.54
C SER A 173 -13.00 1.75 -12.94
N LEU A 174 -11.86 1.08 -13.08
CA LEU A 174 -11.79 -0.35 -13.37
C LEU A 174 -12.15 -1.23 -12.15
N ASN A 175 -12.20 -0.63 -10.96
CA ASN A 175 -12.39 -1.32 -9.68
C ASN A 175 -13.51 -0.68 -8.84
N PRO A 176 -14.78 -0.76 -9.30
CA PRO A 176 -15.91 -0.10 -8.62
C PRO A 176 -16.13 -0.61 -7.18
N GLN A 177 -15.67 -1.81 -6.86
CA GLN A 177 -15.70 -2.37 -5.49
C GLN A 177 -14.92 -1.53 -4.47
N LEU A 178 -14.01 -0.66 -4.90
CA LEU A 178 -13.28 0.27 -4.02
C LEU A 178 -14.18 1.36 -3.41
N GLY A 179 -15.36 1.61 -3.99
CA GLY A 179 -16.25 2.70 -3.56
C GLY A 179 -15.63 4.10 -3.68
N ALA A 180 -14.46 4.21 -4.31
CA ALA A 180 -13.72 5.45 -4.46
C ALA A 180 -14.22 6.25 -5.68
N LYS A 181 -14.06 7.58 -5.60
CA LYS A 181 -14.41 8.48 -6.71
C LYS A 181 -13.16 9.00 -7.41
N ALA A 182 -13.26 9.25 -8.70
CA ALA A 182 -12.21 9.92 -9.45
C ALA A 182 -11.92 11.32 -8.87
N ILE A 183 -10.64 11.66 -8.80
CA ILE A 183 -10.19 12.96 -8.29
C ILE A 183 -10.28 13.98 -9.42
N GLY A 184 -11.07 15.02 -9.21
CA GLY A 184 -11.26 16.12 -10.16
C GLY A 184 -10.06 17.06 -10.26
N GLY A 185 -10.11 18.00 -11.23
CA GLY A 185 -9.12 19.04 -11.47
C GLY A 185 -8.28 18.81 -12.74
N LYS A 186 -7.55 19.87 -13.18
CA LYS A 186 -6.63 19.77 -14.34
C LYS A 186 -5.39 18.94 -14.00
N ASN A 187 -4.88 18.20 -14.96
CA ASN A 187 -3.57 17.53 -14.88
C ASN A 187 -2.45 18.55 -14.89
#